data_0121b8152be967573979c2b9cf585beb
#
_entry.id   0121b8152be967573979c2b9cf585beb
#
_cell.length_a   1.000
_cell.length_b   1.000
_cell.length_c   1.000
_cell.angle_alpha   90.00
_cell.angle_beta   90.00
_cell.angle_gamma   90.00
#
_symmetry.space_group_name_H-M   'P 1'
#
loop_
_entity.id
_entity.type
_entity.pdbx_description
1 polymer ?
#
loop_
_entity_poly.entity_id
_entity_poly.type
_entity_poly.pdbx_seq_one_letter_code
_entity_poly.pdbx_strand_id
1 'polypeptide(L)'
;MTVWAELFIAMGGAATLGSVLSTLAQHWLETWKARHPPEASPQVKARNTISLHSALGMLRDIHRTAVKQGYVDLEDLEEASAIYNAYHTLGGNGAGTRILHDLQTMDNYPPNQSE
;
A
#
# COMPACT_ATOMS: atom_id res chain seq x y z
N MET A 1 37.80 -30.83 13.98
CA MET A 1 37.83 -29.47 13.40
C MET A 1 38.07 -29.49 11.90
N THR A 2 39.07 -30.22 11.45
CA THR A 2 39.34 -30.34 10.00
C THR A 2 38.20 -31.04 9.26
N VAL A 3 37.52 -31.98 9.89
CA VAL A 3 36.38 -32.69 9.29
C VAL A 3 35.24 -31.72 8.97
N TRP A 4 34.98 -30.77 9.83
CA TRP A 4 33.96 -29.77 9.58
C TRP A 4 34.34 -28.83 8.45
N ALA A 5 35.60 -28.41 8.39
CA ALA A 5 36.11 -27.59 7.28
C ALA A 5 36.03 -28.31 5.96
N GLU A 6 36.44 -29.60 5.94
CA GLU A 6 36.35 -30.42 4.74
C GLU A 6 34.92 -30.67 4.32
N LEU A 7 34.05 -30.95 5.29
CA LEU A 7 32.64 -31.15 5.03
C LEU A 7 32.01 -29.88 4.45
N PHE A 8 32.35 -28.75 5.03
CA PHE A 8 31.83 -27.44 4.60
C PHE A 8 32.32 -27.15 3.15
N ILE A 9 33.58 -27.37 2.88
CA ILE A 9 34.15 -27.18 1.52
C ILE A 9 33.53 -28.14 0.55
N ALA A 10 33.44 -29.45 0.92
CA ALA A 10 32.93 -30.49 0.03
C ALA A 10 31.44 -30.32 -0.27
N MET A 11 30.65 -29.94 0.72
CA MET A 11 29.19 -29.82 0.58
C MET A 11 28.71 -28.46 0.08
N GLY A 12 29.47 -27.41 0.31
CA GLY A 12 28.93 -26.10 0.05
C GLY A 12 29.91 -25.03 -0.36
N GLY A 13 31.20 -25.31 -0.40
CA GLY A 13 32.18 -24.26 -0.63
C GLY A 13 31.92 -23.45 -1.89
N ALA A 14 31.85 -24.11 -3.02
CA ALA A 14 31.61 -23.45 -4.30
C ALA A 14 30.14 -23.08 -4.48
N ALA A 15 29.23 -23.96 -4.09
CA ALA A 15 27.79 -23.72 -4.19
C ALA A 15 27.34 -22.61 -3.24
N THR A 16 27.91 -22.58 -2.03
CA THR A 16 27.58 -21.55 -1.03
C THR A 16 28.05 -20.18 -1.50
N LEU A 17 29.24 -20.09 -2.07
CA LEU A 17 29.76 -18.84 -2.62
C LEU A 17 28.89 -18.34 -3.78
N GLY A 18 28.52 -19.23 -4.69
CA GLY A 18 27.63 -18.89 -5.79
C GLY A 18 26.26 -18.43 -5.30
N SER A 19 25.72 -19.10 -4.28
CA SER A 19 24.44 -18.73 -3.68
C SER A 19 24.50 -17.38 -2.99
N VAL A 20 25.57 -17.11 -2.23
CA VAL A 20 25.75 -15.81 -1.56
C VAL A 20 25.90 -14.70 -2.58
N LEU A 21 26.71 -14.90 -3.62
CA LEU A 21 26.88 -13.90 -4.67
C LEU A 21 25.57 -13.63 -5.41
N SER A 22 24.79 -14.67 -5.68
CA SER A 22 23.50 -14.54 -6.32
C SER A 22 22.52 -13.75 -5.44
N THR A 23 22.50 -14.05 -4.14
CA THR A 23 21.66 -13.33 -3.18
C THR A 23 22.06 -11.87 -3.06
N LEU A 24 23.36 -11.59 -2.99
CA LEU A 24 23.87 -10.22 -2.93
C LEU A 24 23.55 -9.46 -4.22
N ALA A 25 23.69 -10.10 -5.37
CA ALA A 25 23.35 -9.48 -6.66
C ALA A 25 21.87 -9.16 -6.75
N GLN A 26 21.00 -10.07 -6.31
CA GLN A 26 19.55 -9.82 -6.26
C GLN A 26 19.20 -8.70 -5.29
N HIS A 27 19.80 -8.70 -4.10
CA HIS A 27 19.58 -7.65 -3.11
C HIS A 27 20.04 -6.31 -3.64
N TRP A 28 21.19 -6.26 -4.27
CA TRP A 28 21.72 -5.03 -4.87
C TRP A 28 20.81 -4.54 -5.99
N LEU A 29 20.33 -5.46 -6.82
CA LEU A 29 19.42 -5.13 -7.92
C LEU A 29 18.10 -4.60 -7.41
N GLU A 30 17.54 -5.20 -6.36
CA GLU A 30 16.33 -4.73 -5.71
C GLU A 30 16.52 -3.34 -5.10
N THR A 31 17.64 -3.12 -4.43
CA THR A 31 17.97 -1.81 -3.87
C THR A 31 18.13 -0.76 -4.97
N TRP A 32 18.78 -1.16 -6.08
CA TRP A 32 18.95 -0.26 -7.21
C TRP A 32 17.62 0.07 -7.86
N LYS A 33 16.75 -0.89 -8.02
CA LYS A 33 15.38 -0.68 -8.54
C LYS A 33 14.55 0.20 -7.63
N ALA A 34 14.75 0.11 -6.32
CA ALA A 34 14.06 0.96 -5.36
C ALA A 34 14.53 2.41 -5.45
N ARG A 35 15.83 2.62 -5.73
CA ARG A 35 16.39 3.97 -5.90
C ARG A 35 16.09 4.54 -7.28
N HIS A 36 16.01 3.69 -8.29
CA HIS A 36 15.76 4.06 -9.68
C HIS A 36 14.58 3.22 -10.17
N PRO A 37 13.35 3.52 -9.68
CA PRO A 37 12.22 2.71 -10.12
C PRO A 37 12.10 2.81 -11.62
N PRO A 38 12.21 1.69 -12.34
CA PRO A 38 11.92 1.71 -13.77
C PRO A 38 10.47 2.11 -13.93
N GLU A 39 10.14 2.69 -15.06
CA GLU A 39 8.73 2.92 -15.36
C GLU A 39 7.99 1.60 -15.16
N ALA A 40 6.92 1.65 -14.36
CA ALA A 40 6.12 0.47 -14.09
C ALA A 40 5.67 -0.15 -15.41
N SER A 41 5.68 -1.49 -15.47
CA SER A 41 5.19 -2.18 -16.66
C SER A 41 3.76 -1.74 -16.96
N PRO A 42 3.30 -1.80 -18.22
CA PRO A 42 1.92 -1.43 -18.54
C PRO A 42 0.88 -2.18 -17.71
N GLN A 43 1.16 -3.43 -17.36
CA GLN A 43 0.27 -4.23 -16.51
C GLN A 43 0.19 -3.69 -15.08
N VAL A 44 1.32 -3.31 -14.50
CA VAL A 44 1.37 -2.73 -13.15
C VAL A 44 0.68 -1.36 -13.15
N LYS A 45 0.93 -0.53 -14.16
CA LYS A 45 0.26 0.77 -14.29
C LYS A 45 -1.25 0.60 -14.41
N ALA A 46 -1.71 -0.34 -15.23
CA ALA A 46 -3.13 -0.62 -15.39
C ALA A 46 -3.75 -1.09 -14.09
N ARG A 47 -3.09 -1.99 -13.37
CA ARG A 47 -3.56 -2.50 -12.07
C ARG A 47 -3.64 -1.38 -11.05
N ASN A 48 -2.62 -0.53 -10.96
CA ASN A 48 -2.61 0.60 -10.05
C ASN A 48 -3.71 1.60 -10.38
N THR A 49 -3.96 1.85 -11.65
CA THR A 49 -5.03 2.74 -12.09
C THR A 49 -6.40 2.20 -11.68
N ILE A 50 -6.65 0.90 -11.89
CA ILE A 50 -7.89 0.25 -11.47
C ILE A 50 -8.05 0.33 -9.95
N SER A 51 -6.98 0.07 -9.20
CA SER A 51 -6.99 0.13 -7.74
C SER A 51 -7.26 1.55 -7.23
N LEU A 52 -6.68 2.57 -7.87
CA LEU A 52 -6.93 3.97 -7.54
C LEU A 52 -8.40 4.34 -7.78
N HIS A 53 -8.96 3.95 -8.91
CA HIS A 53 -10.36 4.22 -9.22
C HIS A 53 -11.30 3.48 -8.28
N SER A 54 -10.98 2.24 -7.92
CA SER A 54 -11.76 1.47 -6.96
C SER A 54 -11.76 2.13 -5.58
N ALA A 55 -10.59 2.52 -5.10
CA ALA A 55 -10.46 3.19 -3.80
C ALA A 55 -11.22 4.51 -3.79
N LEU A 56 -11.08 5.31 -4.85
CA LEU A 56 -11.79 6.57 -4.96
C LEU A 56 -13.31 6.36 -5.03
N GLY A 57 -13.76 5.32 -5.73
CA GLY A 57 -15.17 4.94 -5.78
C GLY A 57 -15.71 4.58 -4.40
N MET A 58 -14.96 3.81 -3.62
CA MET A 58 -15.34 3.48 -2.25
C MET A 58 -15.43 4.72 -1.37
N LEU A 59 -14.48 5.64 -1.47
CA LEU A 59 -14.52 6.91 -0.74
C LEU A 59 -15.73 7.73 -1.14
N ARG A 60 -16.05 7.81 -2.41
CA ARG A 60 -17.22 8.54 -2.91
C ARG A 60 -18.52 7.92 -2.40
N ASP A 61 -18.60 6.61 -2.31
CA ASP A 61 -19.79 5.93 -1.79
C ASP A 61 -20.01 6.23 -0.31
N ILE A 62 -18.94 6.18 0.50
CA ILE A 62 -19.01 6.53 1.92
C ILE A 62 -19.43 7.99 2.06
N HIS A 63 -18.84 8.88 1.28
CA HIS A 63 -19.15 10.32 1.29
C HIS A 63 -20.60 10.56 0.90
N ARG A 64 -21.07 9.90 -0.17
CA ARG A 64 -22.46 10.06 -0.63
C ARG A 64 -23.45 9.62 0.44
N THR A 65 -23.20 8.49 1.08
CA THR A 65 -24.05 7.99 2.17
C THR A 65 -24.05 8.97 3.34
N ALA A 66 -22.87 9.47 3.71
CA ALA A 66 -22.75 10.43 4.81
C ALA A 66 -23.49 11.73 4.52
N VAL A 67 -23.38 12.24 3.30
CA VAL A 67 -24.10 13.45 2.89
C VAL A 67 -25.63 13.25 2.94
N LYS A 68 -26.08 12.09 2.48
CA LYS A 68 -27.53 11.78 2.50
C LYS A 68 -28.09 11.69 3.91
N GLN A 69 -27.37 11.08 4.82
CA GLN A 69 -27.84 10.91 6.21
C GLN A 69 -27.51 12.11 7.12
N GLY A 70 -26.58 12.97 6.69
CA GLY A 70 -26.21 14.18 7.42
C GLY A 70 -25.13 14.00 8.48
N TYR A 71 -24.54 12.81 8.55
CA TYR A 71 -23.44 12.50 9.47
C TYR A 71 -22.64 11.33 8.93
N VAL A 72 -21.45 11.08 9.47
CA VAL A 72 -20.63 9.92 9.12
C VAL A 72 -20.41 9.09 10.38
N ASP A 73 -20.74 7.81 10.31
CA ASP A 73 -20.45 6.89 11.42
C ASP A 73 -18.93 6.79 11.64
N LEU A 74 -18.55 6.62 12.91
CA LEU A 74 -17.14 6.50 13.26
C LEU A 74 -16.48 5.33 12.54
N GLU A 75 -17.18 4.20 12.40
CA GLU A 75 -16.69 3.04 11.65
C GLU A 75 -16.46 3.37 10.19
N ASP A 76 -17.38 4.09 9.57
CA ASP A 76 -17.25 4.53 8.18
C ASP A 76 -16.09 5.50 8.01
N LEU A 77 -15.88 6.38 8.99
CA LEU A 77 -14.76 7.31 8.96
C LEU A 77 -13.41 6.56 9.07
N GLU A 78 -13.34 5.55 9.93
CA GLU A 78 -12.14 4.72 10.06
C GLU A 78 -11.87 3.94 8.78
N GLU A 79 -12.91 3.38 8.16
CA GLU A 79 -12.80 2.69 6.89
C GLU A 79 -12.34 3.64 5.79
N ALA A 80 -12.93 4.83 5.71
CA ALA A 80 -12.52 5.85 4.75
C ALA A 80 -11.06 6.24 4.92
N SER A 81 -10.59 6.36 6.16
CA SER A 81 -9.18 6.67 6.45
C SER A 81 -8.25 5.56 5.97
N ALA A 82 -8.63 4.30 6.18
CA ALA A 82 -7.86 3.16 5.70
C ALA A 82 -7.82 3.10 4.18
N ILE A 83 -8.94 3.31 3.52
CA ILE A 83 -9.02 3.36 2.06
C ILE A 83 -8.19 4.52 1.52
N TYR A 84 -8.26 5.68 2.16
CA TYR A 84 -7.48 6.85 1.76
C TYR A 84 -5.98 6.58 1.88
N ASN A 85 -5.52 5.91 2.95
CA ASN A 85 -4.12 5.59 3.11
C ASN A 85 -3.61 4.71 1.97
N ALA A 86 -4.40 3.72 1.57
CA ALA A 86 -4.07 2.87 0.42
C ALA A 86 -4.06 3.68 -0.88
N TYR A 87 -5.06 4.54 -1.06
CA TYR A 87 -5.18 5.41 -2.23
C TYR A 87 -3.98 6.36 -2.33
N HIS A 88 -3.57 6.96 -1.22
CA HIS A 88 -2.42 7.87 -1.17
C HIS A 88 -1.12 7.12 -1.46
N THR A 89 -0.95 5.92 -0.91
CA THR A 89 0.22 5.07 -1.15
C THR A 89 0.35 4.71 -2.63
N LEU A 90 -0.77 4.52 -3.32
CA LEU A 90 -0.78 4.24 -4.75
C LEU A 90 -0.57 5.48 -5.63
N GLY A 91 -0.36 6.64 -5.04
CA GLY A 91 -0.14 7.87 -5.76
C GLY A 91 -1.43 8.65 -6.08
N GLY A 92 -2.49 8.41 -5.32
CA GLY A 92 -3.76 9.12 -5.50
C GLY A 92 -3.63 10.63 -5.31
N ASN A 93 -4.46 11.36 -6.00
CA ASN A 93 -4.44 12.83 -6.03
C ASN A 93 -5.35 13.47 -4.99
N GLY A 94 -5.56 14.79 -5.10
CA GLY A 94 -6.32 15.57 -4.15
C GLY A 94 -7.82 15.28 -4.07
N ALA A 95 -8.39 14.50 -5.01
CA ALA A 95 -9.82 14.17 -4.95
C ALA A 95 -10.16 13.34 -3.71
N GLY A 96 -9.35 12.30 -3.43
CA GLY A 96 -9.53 11.51 -2.21
C GLY A 96 -9.27 12.32 -0.95
N THR A 97 -8.30 13.21 -0.98
CA THR A 97 -7.98 14.08 0.15
C THR A 97 -9.15 14.98 0.52
N ARG A 98 -9.83 15.56 -0.48
CA ARG A 98 -11.00 16.40 -0.25
C ARG A 98 -12.14 15.62 0.35
N ILE A 99 -12.39 14.41 -0.15
CA ILE A 99 -13.45 13.55 0.36
C ILE A 99 -13.18 13.21 1.84
N LEU A 100 -11.97 12.78 2.15
CA LEU A 100 -11.60 12.46 3.53
C LEU A 100 -11.73 13.68 4.44
N HIS A 101 -11.26 14.83 3.98
CA HIS A 101 -11.38 16.07 4.74
C HIS A 101 -12.84 16.41 5.05
N ASP A 102 -13.72 16.31 4.05
CA ASP A 102 -15.15 16.53 4.23
C ASP A 102 -15.73 15.57 5.27
N LEU A 103 -15.37 14.29 5.19
CA LEU A 103 -15.84 13.30 6.16
C LEU A 103 -15.33 13.60 7.57
N GLN A 104 -14.09 14.05 7.71
CA GLN A 104 -13.51 14.41 9.01
C GLN A 104 -14.17 15.63 9.64
N THR A 105 -14.75 16.50 8.83
CA THR A 105 -15.44 17.70 9.33
C THR A 105 -16.92 17.47 9.61
N MET A 106 -17.46 16.31 9.24
CA MET A 106 -18.86 15.98 9.50
C MET A 106 -19.06 15.46 10.92
N ASP A 107 -20.28 15.63 11.44
CA ASP A 107 -20.66 15.07 12.72
C ASP A 107 -20.64 13.54 12.66
N ASN A 108 -20.34 12.91 13.78
CA ASN A 108 -20.30 11.45 13.91
C ASN A 108 -21.59 10.87 14.47
N TYR A 109 -22.60 11.70 14.70
CA TYR A 109 -23.86 11.29 15.30
C TYR A 109 -25.03 11.79 14.46
N PRO A 110 -26.16 11.07 14.49
CA PRO A 110 -27.37 11.58 13.85
C PRO A 110 -27.75 12.96 14.39
N PRO A 111 -28.26 13.88 13.55
CA PRO A 111 -28.59 15.25 13.99
C PRO A 111 -29.59 15.31 15.15
N ASN A 112 -30.41 14.28 15.29
CA ASN A 112 -31.44 14.22 16.32
C ASN A 112 -30.90 13.77 17.69
N GLN A 113 -29.66 13.34 17.78
CA GLN A 113 -29.05 12.87 19.03
C GLN A 113 -28.01 13.84 19.58
N SER A 114 -27.81 14.96 18.94
CA SER A 114 -26.82 15.95 19.34
C SER A 114 -27.36 16.98 20.35
N GLU A 115 -28.52 16.73 20.93
CA GLU A 115 -29.09 17.60 21.98
C GLU A 115 -28.63 17.14 23.36
#